data_55282eb6c76246eb86f342e24dcf68c9
#
_entry.id   55282eb6c76246eb86f342e24dcf68c9
#
_cell.length_a   1.000
_cell.length_b   1.000
_cell.length_c   1.000
_cell.angle_alpha   90.00
_cell.angle_beta   90.00
_cell.angle_gamma   90.00
#
_symmetry.space_group_name_H-M   'P 1'
#
loop_
_entity.id
_entity.type
_entity.pdbx_description
1 polymer ?
#
loop_
_entity_poly.entity_id
_entity_poly.type
_entity_poly.pdbx_seq_one_letter_code
_entity_poly.pdbx_strand_id
1 'polypeptide(L)'
;VATLVEDDVAFGPENLGVESAQIAQRVREVLKAVGLVGFERHETHALSGGQKQRVALAGVLAMEPRVLILDEASSMLDPRGRKGLMKACHALHDRGMTIVMITHFMEEAAEADRVAVFRAGRVAMLGTPEEILTRADELARLNLDIPASCCLGRALRAKGVPVCAQVREADMVAEISRVYVEQDGADAAVHPVPPRSDAAVGDSVVTDGPDVSDPVIELSHVSYSYSLSARERRRWHKRSAVEGA
;
A
#
# COMPACT_ATOMS: atom_id res chain seq x y z
N VAL A 1 -20.83 -15.12 -10.20
CA VAL A 1 -21.32 -13.82 -9.75
C VAL A 1 -22.70 -14.05 -9.12
N ALA A 2 -22.72 -14.28 -7.82
CA ALA A 2 -23.93 -14.52 -7.07
C ALA A 2 -24.50 -13.20 -6.51
N THR A 3 -25.76 -13.23 -6.05
CA THR A 3 -26.42 -12.05 -5.51
C THR A 3 -25.89 -11.70 -4.12
N LEU A 4 -25.64 -12.71 -3.30
CA LEU A 4 -25.12 -12.56 -1.93
C LEU A 4 -23.61 -12.79 -1.88
N VAL A 5 -22.95 -12.14 -0.92
CA VAL A 5 -21.52 -12.28 -0.67
C VAL A 5 -21.14 -13.71 -0.33
N GLU A 6 -21.91 -14.37 0.54
CA GLU A 6 -21.62 -15.76 0.93
C GLU A 6 -21.68 -16.72 -0.28
N ASP A 7 -22.64 -16.54 -1.18
CA ASP A 7 -22.78 -17.37 -2.39
C ASP A 7 -21.66 -17.10 -3.39
N ASP A 8 -21.25 -15.83 -3.53
CA ASP A 8 -20.15 -15.45 -4.43
C ASP A 8 -18.81 -16.05 -3.96
N VAL A 9 -18.57 -16.07 -2.66
CA VAL A 9 -17.38 -16.67 -2.05
C VAL A 9 -17.43 -18.20 -2.09
N ALA A 10 -18.62 -18.80 -1.93
CA ALA A 10 -18.82 -20.25 -1.97
C ALA A 10 -18.65 -20.84 -3.37
N PHE A 11 -18.86 -20.05 -4.42
CA PHE A 11 -18.88 -20.49 -5.82
C PHE A 11 -17.63 -21.29 -6.23
N GLY A 12 -16.43 -20.82 -5.84
CA GLY A 12 -15.17 -21.52 -6.16
C GLY A 12 -15.09 -22.90 -5.52
N PRO A 13 -15.21 -23.02 -4.19
CA PRO A 13 -15.24 -24.31 -3.49
C PRO A 13 -16.32 -25.26 -3.97
N GLU A 14 -17.52 -24.79 -4.30
CA GLU A 14 -18.61 -25.62 -4.85
C GLU A 14 -18.20 -26.27 -6.17
N ASN A 15 -17.60 -25.50 -7.09
CA ASN A 15 -17.10 -26.02 -8.37
C ASN A 15 -15.95 -27.02 -8.20
N LEU A 16 -15.22 -26.95 -7.07
CA LEU A 16 -14.17 -27.91 -6.73
C LEU A 16 -14.72 -29.16 -6.02
N GLY A 17 -16.04 -29.24 -5.78
CA GLY A 17 -16.69 -30.37 -5.14
C GLY A 17 -16.41 -30.48 -3.63
N VAL A 18 -16.12 -29.35 -2.97
CA VAL A 18 -15.95 -29.31 -1.51
C VAL A 18 -17.30 -29.55 -0.82
N GLU A 19 -17.30 -30.28 0.28
CA GLU A 19 -18.51 -30.60 1.03
C GLU A 19 -19.16 -29.32 1.62
N SER A 20 -20.49 -29.21 1.55
CA SER A 20 -21.24 -28.00 1.97
C SER A 20 -20.94 -27.55 3.39
N ALA A 21 -20.74 -28.49 4.32
CA ALA A 21 -20.39 -28.16 5.70
C ALA A 21 -19.02 -27.45 5.80
N GLN A 22 -18.05 -27.89 5.01
CA GLN A 22 -16.72 -27.29 4.93
C GLN A 22 -16.77 -25.93 4.22
N ILE A 23 -17.59 -25.78 3.16
CA ILE A 23 -17.77 -24.52 2.45
C ILE A 23 -18.25 -23.43 3.40
N ALA A 24 -19.28 -23.70 4.18
CA ALA A 24 -19.83 -22.74 5.15
C ALA A 24 -18.78 -22.28 6.19
N GLN A 25 -17.88 -23.18 6.61
CA GLN A 25 -16.78 -22.85 7.51
C GLN A 25 -15.74 -21.96 6.77
N ARG A 26 -15.28 -22.38 5.59
CA ARG A 26 -14.29 -21.63 4.78
C ARG A 26 -14.77 -20.21 4.47
N VAL A 27 -16.04 -20.04 4.05
CA VAL A 27 -16.64 -18.73 3.78
C VAL A 27 -16.50 -17.79 4.98
N ARG A 28 -16.86 -18.27 6.18
CA ARG A 28 -16.74 -17.46 7.42
C ARG A 28 -15.27 -17.10 7.72
N GLU A 29 -14.36 -18.05 7.58
CA GLU A 29 -12.94 -17.85 7.86
C GLU A 29 -12.29 -16.84 6.89
N VAL A 30 -12.59 -16.96 5.59
CA VAL A 30 -12.02 -16.05 4.60
C VAL A 30 -12.63 -14.64 4.66
N LEU A 31 -13.94 -14.52 4.92
CA LEU A 31 -14.57 -13.22 5.15
C LEU A 31 -13.96 -12.51 6.37
N LYS A 32 -13.67 -13.25 7.44
CA LYS A 32 -12.95 -12.72 8.60
C LYS A 32 -11.52 -12.28 8.21
N ALA A 33 -10.80 -13.09 7.44
CA ALA A 33 -9.44 -12.78 7.01
C ALA A 33 -9.35 -11.50 6.17
N VAL A 34 -10.35 -11.24 5.31
CA VAL A 34 -10.41 -10.03 4.48
C VAL A 34 -11.13 -8.85 5.15
N GLY A 35 -11.54 -8.97 6.42
CA GLY A 35 -12.22 -7.91 7.18
C GLY A 35 -13.64 -7.61 6.72
N LEU A 36 -14.38 -8.63 6.32
CA LEU A 36 -15.80 -8.55 5.89
C LEU A 36 -16.73 -9.39 6.78
N VAL A 37 -16.43 -9.46 8.08
CA VAL A 37 -17.32 -10.12 9.05
C VAL A 37 -18.67 -9.42 9.08
N GLY A 38 -19.76 -10.19 9.00
CA GLY A 38 -21.14 -9.68 8.99
C GLY A 38 -21.65 -9.25 7.61
N PHE A 39 -20.84 -9.44 6.55
CA PHE A 39 -21.24 -9.12 5.18
C PHE A 39 -21.81 -10.32 4.43
N GLU A 40 -21.93 -11.48 5.03
CA GLU A 40 -22.35 -12.75 4.41
C GLU A 40 -23.61 -12.59 3.55
N ARG A 41 -24.63 -11.91 4.11
CA ARG A 41 -25.94 -11.72 3.48
C ARG A 41 -26.09 -10.37 2.77
N HIS A 42 -24.99 -9.61 2.58
CA HIS A 42 -25.06 -8.39 1.79
C HIS A 42 -25.10 -8.70 0.30
N GLU A 43 -25.81 -7.86 -0.42
CA GLU A 43 -25.87 -7.95 -1.88
C GLU A 43 -24.56 -7.46 -2.50
N THR A 44 -23.98 -8.24 -3.42
CA THR A 44 -22.68 -7.93 -4.03
C THR A 44 -22.70 -6.62 -4.81
N HIS A 45 -23.83 -6.25 -5.38
CA HIS A 45 -23.96 -5.00 -6.13
C HIS A 45 -23.97 -3.74 -5.24
N ALA A 46 -24.42 -3.85 -3.98
CA ALA A 46 -24.47 -2.75 -3.02
C ALA A 46 -23.11 -2.42 -2.37
N LEU A 47 -22.08 -3.24 -2.61
CA LEU A 47 -20.76 -3.08 -2.06
C LEU A 47 -19.97 -1.95 -2.73
N SER A 48 -19.12 -1.26 -1.94
CA SER A 48 -18.11 -0.34 -2.48
C SER A 48 -17.06 -1.09 -3.32
N GLY A 49 -16.31 -0.38 -4.17
CA GLY A 49 -15.24 -0.97 -4.99
C GLY A 49 -14.22 -1.78 -4.17
N GLY A 50 -13.77 -1.23 -3.05
CA GLY A 50 -12.83 -1.91 -2.15
C GLY A 50 -13.45 -3.11 -1.43
N GLN A 51 -14.76 -3.11 -1.14
CA GLN A 51 -15.45 -4.26 -0.60
C GLN A 51 -15.59 -5.37 -1.66
N LYS A 52 -15.96 -5.02 -2.89
CA LYS A 52 -16.03 -5.97 -4.02
C LYS A 52 -14.70 -6.67 -4.25
N GLN A 53 -13.61 -5.95 -4.19
CA GLN A 53 -12.27 -6.51 -4.35
C GLN A 53 -11.90 -7.47 -3.21
N ARG A 54 -12.28 -7.14 -1.96
CA ARG A 54 -12.10 -8.05 -0.82
C ARG A 54 -12.98 -9.29 -0.91
N VAL A 55 -14.19 -9.19 -1.45
CA VAL A 55 -15.05 -10.37 -1.74
C VAL A 55 -14.41 -11.25 -2.80
N ALA A 56 -13.90 -10.67 -3.90
CA ALA A 56 -13.19 -11.43 -4.93
C ALA A 56 -11.97 -12.17 -4.35
N LEU A 57 -11.18 -11.50 -3.51
CA LEU A 57 -10.06 -12.12 -2.80
C LEU A 57 -10.53 -13.26 -1.89
N ALA A 58 -11.63 -13.08 -1.13
CA ALA A 58 -12.21 -14.11 -0.29
C ALA A 58 -12.64 -15.35 -1.10
N GLY A 59 -13.25 -15.15 -2.27
CA GLY A 59 -13.66 -16.23 -3.17
C GLY A 59 -12.47 -17.08 -3.65
N VAL A 60 -11.34 -16.43 -3.97
CA VAL A 60 -10.10 -17.15 -4.33
C VAL A 60 -9.52 -17.88 -3.11
N LEU A 61 -9.47 -17.23 -1.96
CA LEU A 61 -8.93 -17.82 -0.73
C LEU A 61 -9.75 -19.02 -0.22
N ALA A 62 -11.05 -19.03 -0.44
CA ALA A 62 -11.93 -20.14 -0.07
C ALA A 62 -11.59 -21.45 -0.80
N MET A 63 -10.91 -21.35 -1.94
CA MET A 63 -10.39 -22.51 -2.67
C MET A 63 -9.08 -23.08 -2.08
N GLU A 64 -8.50 -22.42 -1.06
CA GLU A 64 -7.23 -22.78 -0.38
C GLU A 64 -6.06 -22.98 -1.38
N PRO A 65 -5.77 -21.98 -2.22
CA PRO A 65 -4.69 -22.09 -3.19
C PRO A 65 -3.33 -22.12 -2.47
N ARG A 66 -2.36 -22.85 -3.07
CA ARG A 66 -0.97 -22.82 -2.62
C ARG A 66 -0.22 -21.57 -3.13
N VAL A 67 -0.67 -21.03 -4.24
CA VAL A 67 -0.11 -19.84 -4.88
C VAL A 67 -1.25 -18.86 -5.18
N LEU A 68 -1.12 -17.62 -4.73
CA LEU A 68 -2.04 -16.53 -5.01
C LEU A 68 -1.35 -15.54 -5.96
N ILE A 69 -1.97 -15.27 -7.10
CA ILE A 69 -1.50 -14.26 -8.07
C ILE A 69 -2.45 -13.07 -8.01
N LEU A 70 -1.91 -11.90 -7.70
CA LEU A 70 -2.62 -10.63 -7.61
C LEU A 70 -2.14 -9.70 -8.72
N ASP A 71 -2.95 -9.52 -9.75
CA ASP A 71 -2.66 -8.64 -10.87
C ASP A 71 -3.32 -7.28 -10.66
N GLU A 72 -2.51 -6.29 -10.33
CA GLU A 72 -2.91 -4.90 -9.98
C GLU A 72 -4.08 -4.82 -8.97
N ALA A 73 -4.16 -5.77 -8.05
CA ALA A 73 -5.27 -5.91 -7.12
C ALA A 73 -5.45 -4.71 -6.17
N SER A 74 -4.47 -3.85 -6.04
CA SER A 74 -4.50 -2.66 -5.18
C SER A 74 -4.85 -1.35 -5.93
N SER A 75 -4.91 -1.38 -7.28
CA SER A 75 -5.04 -0.18 -8.11
C SER A 75 -6.32 0.63 -7.88
N MET A 76 -7.41 -0.05 -7.50
CA MET A 76 -8.71 0.56 -7.22
C MET A 76 -8.97 0.83 -5.73
N LEU A 77 -7.99 0.55 -4.86
CA LEU A 77 -8.11 0.73 -3.42
C LEU A 77 -7.61 2.12 -2.99
N ASP A 78 -8.29 2.68 -2.01
CA ASP A 78 -7.77 3.81 -1.26
C ASP A 78 -6.54 3.39 -0.40
N PRO A 79 -5.78 4.33 0.15
CA PRO A 79 -4.59 3.99 0.94
C PRO A 79 -4.85 3.06 2.13
N ARG A 80 -6.03 3.16 2.77
CA ARG A 80 -6.42 2.25 3.86
C ARG A 80 -6.71 0.85 3.35
N GLY A 81 -7.41 0.75 2.21
CA GLY A 81 -7.68 -0.52 1.54
C GLY A 81 -6.40 -1.22 1.10
N ARG A 82 -5.43 -0.49 0.54
CA ARG A 82 -4.11 -1.04 0.18
C ARG A 82 -3.36 -1.59 1.39
N LYS A 83 -3.28 -0.83 2.50
CA LYS A 83 -2.68 -1.33 3.75
C LYS A 83 -3.39 -2.58 4.25
N GLY A 84 -4.71 -2.64 4.15
CA GLY A 84 -5.50 -3.82 4.51
C GLY A 84 -5.18 -5.05 3.64
N LEU A 85 -5.06 -4.86 2.32
CA LEU A 85 -4.66 -5.91 1.38
C LEU A 85 -3.26 -6.43 1.70
N MET A 86 -2.27 -5.55 1.87
CA MET A 86 -0.90 -5.94 2.22
C MET A 86 -0.85 -6.72 3.53
N LYS A 87 -1.56 -6.26 4.56
CA LYS A 87 -1.66 -7.00 5.82
C LYS A 87 -2.25 -8.40 5.65
N ALA A 88 -3.27 -8.55 4.80
CA ALA A 88 -3.84 -9.86 4.50
C ALA A 88 -2.83 -10.75 3.74
N CYS A 89 -2.09 -10.19 2.78
CA CYS A 89 -1.04 -10.90 2.06
C CYS A 89 0.05 -11.40 3.00
N HIS A 90 0.55 -10.57 3.90
CA HIS A 90 1.55 -10.99 4.90
C HIS A 90 1.03 -12.13 5.78
N ALA A 91 -0.21 -12.00 6.29
CA ALA A 91 -0.79 -13.06 7.13
C ALA A 91 -1.00 -14.39 6.39
N LEU A 92 -1.21 -14.37 5.07
CA LEU A 92 -1.30 -15.56 4.22
C LEU A 92 0.08 -16.14 3.93
N HIS A 93 1.06 -15.29 3.65
CA HIS A 93 2.44 -15.68 3.46
C HIS A 93 3.02 -16.35 4.71
N ASP A 94 2.78 -15.81 5.90
CA ASP A 94 3.18 -16.38 7.19
C ASP A 94 2.61 -17.79 7.43
N ARG A 95 1.49 -18.11 6.77
CA ARG A 95 0.88 -19.46 6.76
C ARG A 95 1.46 -20.37 5.67
N GLY A 96 2.47 -19.93 4.95
CA GLY A 96 3.15 -20.70 3.91
C GLY A 96 2.55 -20.58 2.50
N MET A 97 1.64 -19.61 2.26
CA MET A 97 1.13 -19.35 0.92
C MET A 97 2.17 -18.58 0.08
N THR A 98 2.40 -18.98 -1.14
CA THR A 98 3.21 -18.20 -2.08
C THR A 98 2.35 -17.10 -2.70
N ILE A 99 2.83 -15.86 -2.65
CA ILE A 99 2.12 -14.71 -3.21
C ILE A 99 2.95 -14.12 -4.35
N VAL A 100 2.34 -13.97 -5.52
CA VAL A 100 2.89 -13.25 -6.67
C VAL A 100 2.05 -12.01 -6.88
N MET A 101 2.64 -10.83 -6.68
CA MET A 101 1.95 -9.56 -6.83
C MET A 101 2.51 -8.81 -8.04
N ILE A 102 1.63 -8.43 -8.96
CA ILE A 102 1.95 -7.54 -10.07
C ILE A 102 1.44 -6.16 -9.67
N THR A 103 2.33 -5.20 -9.54
CA THR A 103 2.01 -3.85 -9.08
C THR A 103 2.92 -2.82 -9.71
N HIS A 104 2.45 -1.59 -9.75
CA HIS A 104 3.26 -0.41 -10.07
C HIS A 104 3.52 0.48 -8.83
N PHE A 105 3.06 0.06 -7.66
CA PHE A 105 3.32 0.73 -6.38
C PHE A 105 4.64 0.23 -5.78
N MET A 106 5.61 1.11 -5.71
CA MET A 106 6.95 0.75 -5.21
C MET A 106 6.95 0.36 -3.73
N GLU A 107 6.02 0.91 -2.96
CA GLU A 107 5.83 0.57 -1.54
C GLU A 107 5.38 -0.89 -1.37
N GLU A 108 4.56 -1.41 -2.28
CA GLU A 108 4.14 -2.82 -2.27
C GLU A 108 5.30 -3.73 -2.68
N ALA A 109 6.06 -3.33 -3.71
CA ALA A 109 7.26 -4.07 -4.12
C ALA A 109 8.34 -4.09 -3.02
N ALA A 110 8.40 -3.06 -2.18
CA ALA A 110 9.32 -2.98 -1.05
C ALA A 110 9.05 -4.00 0.06
N GLU A 111 7.81 -4.50 0.15
CA GLU A 111 7.40 -5.48 1.16
C GLU A 111 7.60 -6.95 0.71
N ALA A 112 8.02 -7.18 -0.53
CA ALA A 112 8.21 -8.53 -1.07
C ALA A 112 9.58 -9.11 -0.65
N ASP A 113 9.70 -10.45 -0.70
CA ASP A 113 11.00 -11.14 -0.53
C ASP A 113 11.88 -10.96 -1.76
N ARG A 114 11.27 -10.90 -2.95
CA ARG A 114 11.95 -10.74 -4.23
C ARG A 114 11.16 -9.86 -5.17
N VAL A 115 11.88 -9.07 -5.95
CA VAL A 115 11.33 -8.17 -6.96
C VAL A 115 11.86 -8.59 -8.33
N ALA A 116 10.93 -8.76 -9.29
CA ALA A 116 11.25 -8.95 -10.70
C ALA A 116 10.72 -7.76 -11.51
N VAL A 117 11.61 -7.06 -12.19
CA VAL A 117 11.24 -5.97 -13.10
C VAL A 117 11.15 -6.52 -14.51
N PHE A 118 10.00 -6.29 -15.16
CA PHE A 118 9.76 -6.73 -16.53
C PHE A 118 9.85 -5.57 -17.51
N ARG A 119 10.45 -5.83 -18.67
CA ARG A 119 10.47 -4.93 -19.82
C ARG A 119 10.29 -5.71 -21.11
N ALA A 120 9.33 -5.32 -21.93
CA ALA A 120 9.06 -5.93 -23.23
C ALA A 120 8.95 -7.48 -23.15
N GLY A 121 8.24 -8.00 -22.14
CA GLY A 121 8.02 -9.43 -21.95
C GLY A 121 9.23 -10.22 -21.41
N ARG A 122 10.29 -9.55 -20.97
CA ARG A 122 11.51 -10.17 -20.41
C ARG A 122 11.79 -9.64 -19.02
N VAL A 123 12.39 -10.48 -18.17
CA VAL A 123 12.92 -10.05 -16.87
C VAL A 123 14.15 -9.16 -17.13
N ALA A 124 14.04 -7.89 -16.78
CA ALA A 124 15.13 -6.92 -16.89
C ALA A 124 16.01 -6.92 -15.63
N MET A 125 15.41 -7.07 -14.46
CA MET A 125 16.10 -7.12 -13.16
C MET A 125 15.41 -8.14 -12.27
N LEU A 126 16.18 -8.80 -11.40
CA LEU A 126 15.68 -9.76 -10.40
C LEU A 126 16.59 -9.72 -9.18
N GLY A 127 16.01 -9.54 -7.99
CA GLY A 127 16.78 -9.49 -6.75
C GLY A 127 15.89 -9.23 -5.54
N THR A 128 16.48 -8.86 -4.41
CA THR A 128 15.74 -8.38 -3.25
C THR A 128 15.24 -6.95 -3.49
N PRO A 129 14.25 -6.47 -2.72
CA PRO A 129 13.83 -5.07 -2.80
C PRO A 129 15.01 -4.09 -2.65
N GLU A 130 15.92 -4.35 -1.72
CA GLU A 130 17.08 -3.53 -1.46
C GLU A 130 18.05 -3.48 -2.66
N GLU A 131 18.24 -4.61 -3.35
CA GLU A 131 19.10 -4.69 -4.53
C GLU A 131 18.49 -3.98 -5.75
N ILE A 132 17.17 -3.99 -5.87
CA ILE A 132 16.47 -3.49 -7.07
C ILE A 132 16.00 -2.05 -6.87
N LEU A 133 15.26 -1.76 -5.79
CA LEU A 133 14.56 -0.49 -5.63
C LEU A 133 15.48 0.69 -5.24
N THR A 134 16.73 0.42 -4.91
CA THR A 134 17.74 1.46 -4.70
C THR A 134 18.43 1.93 -5.99
N ARG A 135 18.25 1.20 -7.12
CA ARG A 135 18.85 1.50 -8.42
C ARG A 135 18.06 2.56 -9.20
N ALA A 136 17.94 3.74 -8.63
CA ALA A 136 17.07 4.81 -9.15
C ALA A 136 17.29 5.11 -10.64
N ASP A 137 18.56 5.20 -11.10
CA ASP A 137 18.86 5.58 -12.48
C ASP A 137 18.52 4.47 -13.49
N GLU A 138 18.63 3.19 -13.06
CA GLU A 138 18.23 2.06 -13.89
C GLU A 138 16.69 1.94 -13.97
N LEU A 139 16.00 2.10 -12.84
CA LEU A 139 14.54 2.11 -12.80
C LEU A 139 13.95 3.28 -13.60
N ALA A 140 14.54 4.48 -13.51
CA ALA A 140 14.13 5.63 -14.30
C ALA A 140 14.23 5.37 -15.81
N ARG A 141 15.27 4.66 -16.30
CA ARG A 141 15.38 4.23 -17.71
C ARG A 141 14.28 3.24 -18.13
N LEU A 142 13.66 2.59 -17.16
CA LEU A 142 12.53 1.67 -17.35
C LEU A 142 11.17 2.35 -17.14
N ASN A 143 11.15 3.68 -16.92
CA ASN A 143 9.97 4.49 -16.53
C ASN A 143 9.31 4.00 -15.24
N LEU A 144 10.11 3.54 -14.28
CA LEU A 144 9.69 3.17 -12.94
C LEU A 144 10.26 4.16 -11.93
N ASP A 145 9.47 4.43 -10.90
CA ASP A 145 9.89 5.23 -9.76
C ASP A 145 10.65 4.37 -8.74
N ILE A 146 11.15 5.01 -7.69
CA ILE A 146 11.70 4.37 -6.49
C ILE A 146 10.77 4.67 -5.30
N PRO A 147 10.80 3.87 -4.22
CA PRO A 147 10.05 4.15 -3.00
C PRO A 147 10.32 5.56 -2.46
N ALA A 148 9.32 6.18 -1.83
CA ALA A 148 9.43 7.51 -1.23
C ALA A 148 10.56 7.59 -0.19
N SER A 149 10.77 6.51 0.58
CA SER A 149 11.90 6.33 1.50
C SER A 149 13.26 6.47 0.81
N CYS A 150 13.44 5.85 -0.37
CA CYS A 150 14.65 5.97 -1.17
C CYS A 150 14.85 7.40 -1.70
N CYS A 151 13.78 8.05 -2.15
CA CYS A 151 13.82 9.44 -2.57
C CYS A 151 14.28 10.36 -1.43
N LEU A 152 13.68 10.20 -0.24
CA LEU A 152 14.04 10.96 0.96
C LEU A 152 15.49 10.74 1.35
N GLY A 153 15.93 9.47 1.41
CA GLY A 153 17.33 9.15 1.75
C GLY A 153 18.34 9.76 0.78
N ARG A 154 18.02 9.79 -0.54
CA ARG A 154 18.86 10.47 -1.54
C ARG A 154 18.91 11.99 -1.32
N ALA A 155 17.76 12.60 -1.04
CA ALA A 155 17.68 14.05 -0.79
C ALA A 155 18.45 14.45 0.47
N LEU A 156 18.34 13.67 1.55
CA LEU A 156 19.07 13.91 2.81
C LEU A 156 20.59 13.78 2.59
N ARG A 157 21.05 12.74 1.89
CA ARG A 157 22.48 12.59 1.56
C ARG A 157 23.01 13.73 0.70
N ALA A 158 22.23 14.22 -0.25
CA ALA A 158 22.62 15.39 -1.06
C ALA A 158 22.79 16.67 -0.24
N LYS A 159 22.16 16.73 0.95
CA LYS A 159 22.33 17.81 1.94
C LYS A 159 23.38 17.50 3.00
N GLY A 160 24.13 16.41 2.86
CA GLY A 160 25.21 16.04 3.79
C GLY A 160 24.75 15.24 5.02
N VAL A 161 23.48 14.84 5.11
CA VAL A 161 23.00 14.00 6.22
C VAL A 161 23.42 12.54 5.97
N PRO A 162 24.15 11.87 6.92
CA PRO A 162 24.73 10.54 6.71
C PRO A 162 23.72 9.41 6.93
N VAL A 163 22.61 9.39 6.17
CA VAL A 163 21.60 8.32 6.22
C VAL A 163 21.92 7.21 5.22
N CYS A 164 21.67 5.94 5.60
CA CYS A 164 21.73 4.81 4.70
C CYS A 164 20.49 4.78 3.78
N ALA A 165 20.62 4.10 2.63
CA ALA A 165 19.47 3.86 1.76
C ALA A 165 18.53 2.85 2.41
N GLN A 166 17.27 3.22 2.57
CA GLN A 166 16.24 2.35 3.12
C GLN A 166 15.09 2.25 2.12
N VAL A 167 14.59 1.05 1.91
CA VAL A 167 13.54 0.76 0.94
C VAL A 167 12.16 0.91 1.60
N ARG A 168 12.02 0.47 2.86
CA ARG A 168 10.77 0.57 3.61
C ARG A 168 10.70 1.88 4.39
N GLU A 169 9.49 2.42 4.50
CA GLU A 169 9.23 3.66 5.24
C GLU A 169 9.65 3.56 6.71
N ALA A 170 9.28 2.44 7.37
CA ALA A 170 9.62 2.22 8.78
C ALA A 170 11.14 2.21 9.02
N ASP A 171 11.90 1.59 8.13
CA ASP A 171 13.36 1.51 8.23
C ASP A 171 14.00 2.88 8.01
N MET A 172 13.44 3.71 7.11
CA MET A 172 13.91 5.07 6.90
C MET A 172 13.63 5.96 8.12
N VAL A 173 12.47 5.83 8.76
CA VAL A 173 12.14 6.54 9.99
C VAL A 173 13.13 6.17 11.11
N ALA A 174 13.42 4.87 11.27
CA ALA A 174 14.39 4.38 12.26
C ALA A 174 15.80 4.91 11.97
N GLU A 175 16.22 4.92 10.71
CA GLU A 175 17.53 5.43 10.29
C GLU A 175 17.69 6.93 10.55
N ILE A 176 16.69 7.74 10.22
CA ILE A 176 16.69 9.18 10.50
C ILE A 176 16.76 9.41 12.01
N SER A 177 15.96 8.67 12.80
CA SER A 177 15.98 8.78 14.25
C SER A 177 17.36 8.46 14.84
N ARG A 178 18.02 7.41 14.30
CA ARG A 178 19.38 7.04 14.71
C ARG A 178 20.38 8.16 14.44
N VAL A 179 20.40 8.68 13.22
CA VAL A 179 21.31 9.77 12.82
C VAL A 179 21.08 11.03 13.61
N TYR A 180 19.80 11.37 13.91
CA TYR A 180 19.45 12.53 14.73
C TYR A 180 19.97 12.40 16.15
N VAL A 181 19.78 11.25 16.80
CA VAL A 181 20.28 11.00 18.17
C VAL A 181 21.81 11.03 18.22
N GLU A 182 22.48 10.50 17.19
CA GLU A 182 23.96 10.51 17.11
C GLU A 182 24.52 11.95 16.94
N GLN A 183 23.77 12.85 16.26
CA GLN A 183 24.23 14.23 16.02
C GLN A 183 23.96 15.17 17.19
N ASP A 184 22.85 15.02 17.89
CA ASP A 184 22.46 15.92 18.98
C ASP A 184 23.08 15.57 20.35
N GLY A 185 23.89 14.50 20.44
CA GLY A 185 24.65 14.11 21.64
C GLY A 185 23.88 14.25 22.94
N ALA A 186 23.34 13.18 23.47
CA ALA A 186 23.00 12.90 24.87
C ALA A 186 22.02 13.82 25.65
N ASP A 187 21.56 14.94 25.14
CA ASP A 187 20.71 15.87 25.92
C ASP A 187 19.32 16.19 25.37
N ALA A 188 18.96 15.69 24.20
CA ALA A 188 17.62 15.83 23.70
C ALA A 188 16.77 14.60 24.06
N ALA A 189 15.98 14.72 25.12
CA ALA A 189 14.89 13.76 25.39
C ALA A 189 13.91 13.80 24.21
N VAL A 190 14.12 12.94 23.22
CA VAL A 190 13.16 12.71 22.17
C VAL A 190 11.95 12.06 22.82
N HIS A 191 10.90 12.84 23.05
CA HIS A 191 9.61 12.30 23.39
C HIS A 191 9.12 11.51 22.18
N PRO A 192 8.94 10.17 22.27
CA PRO A 192 8.35 9.41 21.18
C PRO A 192 6.96 9.96 20.94
N VAL A 193 6.71 10.44 19.73
CA VAL A 193 5.36 10.79 19.31
C VAL A 193 4.54 9.49 19.40
N PRO A 194 3.55 9.39 20.28
CA PRO A 194 2.76 8.18 20.41
C PRO A 194 2.09 7.90 19.08
N PRO A 195 1.97 6.61 18.65
CA PRO A 195 1.23 6.27 17.45
C PRO A 195 -0.18 6.85 17.58
N ARG A 196 -0.60 7.65 16.62
CA ARG A 196 -1.95 8.21 16.59
C ARG A 196 -2.91 7.03 16.59
N SER A 197 -3.61 6.84 17.72
CA SER A 197 -4.75 5.93 17.79
C SER A 197 -5.78 6.39 16.76
N ASP A 198 -6.33 5.47 15.96
CA ASP A 198 -7.42 5.69 15.01
C ASP A 198 -8.73 6.04 15.76
N ALA A 199 -8.78 7.18 16.41
CA ALA A 199 -9.98 7.71 17.05
C ALA A 199 -10.37 9.01 16.35
N ALA A 200 -11.50 8.94 15.69
CA ALA A 200 -12.44 10.01 15.34
C ALA A 200 -11.85 11.40 15.07
N VAL A 201 -11.84 11.82 13.81
CA VAL A 201 -11.76 13.22 13.42
C VAL A 201 -13.06 13.90 13.88
N GLY A 202 -13.02 14.49 15.07
CA GLY A 202 -14.00 15.45 15.53
C GLY A 202 -13.38 16.83 15.42
N ASP A 203 -14.10 17.76 14.79
CA ASP A 203 -13.77 19.18 14.77
C ASP A 203 -13.53 19.69 16.21
N SER A 204 -12.31 20.06 16.53
CA SER A 204 -12.02 20.87 17.71
C SER A 204 -10.87 21.83 17.42
N VAL A 205 -11.21 23.08 17.61
CA VAL A 205 -10.40 24.28 17.63
C VAL A 205 -9.08 24.08 18.35
N VAL A 206 -7.98 24.41 17.67
CA VAL A 206 -6.63 24.47 18.22
C VAL A 206 -6.56 25.64 19.21
N THR A 207 -6.31 25.33 20.48
CA THR A 207 -5.89 26.31 21.47
C THR A 207 -4.42 26.09 21.80
N ASP A 208 -3.68 27.17 21.78
CA ASP A 208 -2.30 27.42 22.15
C ASP A 208 -1.50 26.27 22.80
N GLY A 209 -0.53 25.75 22.06
CA GLY A 209 0.61 25.00 22.54
C GLY A 209 1.85 25.94 22.60
N PRO A 210 2.93 25.56 23.29
CA PRO A 210 4.10 26.40 23.46
C PRO A 210 4.75 26.74 22.11
N ASP A 211 5.16 27.98 22.00
CA ASP A 211 5.86 28.59 20.87
C ASP A 211 7.10 27.79 20.49
N VAL A 212 7.00 27.01 19.44
CA VAL A 212 8.14 26.33 18.81
C VAL A 212 8.65 27.26 17.71
N SER A 213 9.56 28.12 18.07
CA SER A 213 10.06 29.22 17.23
C SER A 213 10.89 28.79 16.01
N ASP A 214 11.26 27.49 15.86
CA ASP A 214 11.94 26.97 14.66
C ASP A 214 11.38 25.62 14.24
N PRO A 215 10.80 25.48 13.04
CA PRO A 215 10.36 24.19 12.52
C PRO A 215 11.57 23.30 12.21
N VAL A 216 11.61 22.12 12.81
CA VAL A 216 12.67 21.12 12.58
C VAL A 216 12.70 20.65 11.11
N ILE A 217 11.58 20.69 10.42
CA ILE A 217 11.47 20.49 8.97
C ILE A 217 10.40 21.42 8.41
N GLU A 218 10.80 22.36 7.55
CA GLU A 218 9.88 23.20 6.78
C GLU A 218 9.72 22.61 5.37
N LEU A 219 8.51 22.13 5.07
CA LEU A 219 8.13 21.68 3.72
C LEU A 219 7.44 22.85 2.99
N SER A 220 8.21 23.78 2.44
CA SER A 220 7.67 24.84 1.59
C SER A 220 7.62 24.37 0.12
N HIS A 221 6.48 24.58 -0.54
CA HIS A 221 6.25 24.24 -1.95
C HIS A 221 6.37 22.76 -2.32
N VAL A 222 5.71 21.86 -1.57
CA VAL A 222 5.50 20.48 -2.05
C VAL A 222 4.37 20.49 -3.07
N SER A 223 4.71 20.53 -4.36
CA SER A 223 3.75 20.32 -5.44
C SER A 223 3.83 18.87 -5.90
N TYR A 224 2.72 18.15 -5.74
CA TYR A 224 2.57 16.81 -6.31
C TYR A 224 1.92 16.95 -7.69
N SER A 225 2.67 16.68 -8.78
CA SER A 225 2.11 16.68 -10.11
C SER A 225 1.98 15.25 -10.63
N TYR A 226 0.74 14.80 -10.84
CA TYR A 226 0.50 13.65 -11.70
C TYR A 226 0.90 14.05 -13.13
N SER A 227 1.71 13.25 -13.80
CA SER A 227 1.93 13.38 -15.24
C SER A 227 0.67 12.91 -15.97
N LEU A 228 -0.30 13.81 -16.10
CA LEU A 228 -1.49 13.56 -16.90
C LEU A 228 -1.07 13.29 -18.35
N SER A 229 -1.60 12.23 -18.96
CA SER A 229 -1.45 11.97 -20.39
C SER A 229 -1.93 13.19 -21.20
N ALA A 230 -1.44 13.35 -22.41
CA ALA A 230 -1.83 14.49 -23.29
C ALA A 230 -3.37 14.57 -23.51
N ARG A 231 -4.09 13.46 -23.36
CA ARG A 231 -5.55 13.36 -23.47
C ARG A 231 -6.27 13.88 -22.23
N GLU A 232 -5.72 13.61 -21.03
CA GLU A 232 -6.25 14.05 -19.73
C GLU A 232 -5.97 15.53 -19.50
N ARG A 233 -4.81 16.05 -19.92
CA ARG A 233 -4.49 17.50 -19.92
C ARG A 233 -5.51 18.32 -20.73
N ARG A 234 -5.92 17.84 -21.91
CA ARG A 234 -6.95 18.53 -22.73
C ARG A 234 -8.35 18.49 -22.08
N ARG A 235 -8.65 17.48 -21.32
CA ARG A 235 -9.93 17.36 -20.60
C ARG A 235 -9.97 18.27 -19.35
N TRP A 236 -8.84 18.44 -18.69
CA TRP A 236 -8.69 19.33 -17.53
C TRP A 236 -8.80 20.80 -17.93
N HIS A 237 -8.11 21.24 -18.99
CA HIS A 237 -8.23 22.60 -19.53
C HIS A 237 -9.63 22.95 -20.05
N LYS A 238 -10.40 21.94 -20.50
CA LYS A 238 -11.81 22.19 -20.90
C LYS A 238 -12.74 22.38 -19.70
N ARG A 239 -12.47 21.78 -18.54
CA ARG A 239 -13.27 21.98 -17.32
C ARG A 239 -12.98 23.30 -16.62
N SER A 240 -11.71 23.68 -16.50
CA SER A 240 -11.33 24.96 -15.89
C SER A 240 -11.74 26.19 -16.73
N ALA A 241 -12.00 26.03 -18.01
CA ALA A 241 -12.51 27.11 -18.87
C ALA A 241 -14.06 27.30 -18.76
N VAL A 242 -14.78 26.36 -18.15
CA VAL A 242 -16.24 26.43 -17.98
C VAL A 242 -16.64 26.95 -16.58
N GLU A 243 -15.74 26.90 -15.61
CA GLU A 243 -15.97 27.39 -14.23
C GLU A 243 -15.49 28.84 -14.02
N GLY A 244 -15.00 29.50 -15.06
CA GLY A 244 -14.50 30.89 -15.06
C GLY A 244 -15.27 31.86 -15.99
N ALA A 245 -16.52 31.50 -16.36
CA ALA A 245 -17.41 32.36 -17.15
C ALA A 245 -18.69 32.70 -16.41
#